data_bc5441b1c078adbc3d27a8f4bcef2cdf
#
_entry.id   bc5441b1c078adbc3d27a8f4bcef2cdf
#
_cell.length_a   1.000
_cell.length_b   1.000
_cell.length_c   1.000
_cell.angle_alpha   90.00
_cell.angle_beta   90.00
_cell.angle_gamma   90.00
#
_symmetry.space_group_name_H-M   'P 1'
#
loop_
_entity.id
_entity.type
_entity.pdbx_description
1 polymer ?
#
loop_
_entity_poly.entity_id
_entity_poly.type
_entity_poly.pdbx_seq_one_letter_code
_entity_poly.pdbx_strand_id
1 'polypeptide(L)'
;MLGANQKYKNYYEGPKVIITWALGHLLGLKMPEDLNKEWQSWQMETLPMIPKKLGIKPLPKTGHQLKAIKQLAQRKDVSEVVIATDAGREGELVARWILEYVHFNKPVKRLWISSQTDKAIKTGFKQLKPAKAYDTLYDSALARAKADWLVGLNVARALTVKYQDNLSAGRVQTPTLALVRDQERKIETFKPQTYFSILLNVEKEQAKMAQKNQFALKSQEEAQALVQRLSQQKGIVSSIEEKTKTESAPLPYDLT
;
A
#
# COMPACT_ATOMS: atom_id res chain seq x y z
N MET A 1 -15.75 11.52 -24.33
CA MET A 1 -15.66 12.63 -23.35
C MET A 1 -14.62 13.66 -23.74
N LEU A 2 -13.37 13.29 -23.96
CA LEU A 2 -12.29 14.21 -24.37
C LEU A 2 -12.13 14.36 -25.89
N GLY A 3 -12.91 13.66 -26.69
CA GLY A 3 -12.89 13.75 -28.15
C GLY A 3 -11.79 12.94 -28.85
N ALA A 4 -11.04 12.10 -28.14
CA ALA A 4 -10.05 11.20 -28.74
C ALA A 4 -10.74 9.92 -29.25
N ASN A 5 -11.31 9.97 -30.45
CA ASN A 5 -12.13 8.89 -31.00
C ASN A 5 -11.37 7.97 -31.97
N GLN A 6 -10.22 8.39 -32.49
CA GLN A 6 -9.40 7.58 -33.39
C GLN A 6 -8.49 6.68 -32.58
N LYS A 7 -8.65 5.37 -32.71
CA LYS A 7 -7.90 4.35 -31.97
C LYS A 7 -6.65 3.93 -32.74
N TYR A 8 -5.51 3.99 -32.06
CA TYR A 8 -4.25 3.40 -32.48
C TYR A 8 -3.83 2.28 -31.50
N LYS A 9 -2.81 1.53 -31.83
CA LYS A 9 -2.35 0.40 -31.01
C LYS A 9 -1.99 0.82 -29.58
N ASN A 10 -1.36 1.99 -29.41
CA ASN A 10 -0.75 2.44 -28.15
C ASN A 10 -1.31 3.78 -27.65
N TYR A 11 -2.29 4.38 -28.32
CA TYR A 11 -2.92 5.65 -27.94
C TYR A 11 -4.25 5.85 -28.67
N TYR A 12 -5.03 6.82 -28.18
CA TYR A 12 -6.18 7.38 -28.89
C TYR A 12 -5.87 8.82 -29.27
N GLU A 13 -6.37 9.25 -30.41
CA GLU A 13 -6.17 10.61 -30.91
C GLU A 13 -7.49 11.29 -31.27
N GLY A 14 -7.57 12.57 -31.03
CA GLY A 14 -8.64 13.45 -31.45
C GLY A 14 -8.11 14.82 -31.84
N PRO A 15 -8.98 15.75 -32.26
CA PRO A 15 -8.55 17.05 -32.76
C PRO A 15 -7.75 17.90 -31.76
N LYS A 16 -7.96 17.70 -30.46
CA LYS A 16 -7.39 18.52 -29.39
C LYS A 16 -6.65 17.72 -28.32
N VAL A 17 -6.68 16.38 -28.40
CA VAL A 17 -6.16 15.56 -27.32
C VAL A 17 -5.66 14.23 -27.84
N ILE A 18 -4.53 13.77 -27.28
CA ILE A 18 -4.00 12.43 -27.44
C ILE A 18 -4.02 11.76 -26.07
N ILE A 19 -4.53 10.55 -25.99
CA ILE A 19 -4.60 9.77 -24.76
C ILE A 19 -3.73 8.53 -24.94
N THR A 20 -2.71 8.41 -24.12
CA THR A 20 -1.88 7.22 -24.03
C THR A 20 -1.84 6.71 -22.59
N TRP A 21 -1.28 5.55 -22.35
CA TRP A 21 -1.32 4.90 -21.03
C TRP A 21 0.00 4.22 -20.72
N ALA A 22 0.21 3.95 -19.44
CA ALA A 22 1.24 3.04 -18.96
C ALA A 22 0.61 1.66 -18.70
N LEU A 23 1.38 0.61 -18.91
CA LEU A 23 1.02 -0.78 -18.61
C LEU A 23 1.68 -1.19 -17.29
N GLY A 24 1.34 -0.53 -16.19
CA GLY A 24 2.12 -0.56 -14.97
C GLY A 24 3.43 0.23 -15.14
N HIS A 25 4.53 -0.25 -14.56
CA HIS A 25 5.83 0.38 -14.76
C HIS A 25 6.36 0.11 -16.17
N LEU A 26 6.77 1.16 -16.87
CA LEU A 26 7.49 1.08 -18.16
C LEU A 26 9.00 1.17 -17.97
N LEU A 27 9.42 1.70 -16.82
CA LEU A 27 10.80 1.91 -16.42
C LEU A 27 11.02 1.33 -15.04
N GLY A 28 12.23 0.91 -14.76
CA GLY A 28 12.68 0.47 -13.44
C GLY A 28 14.05 1.03 -13.12
N LEU A 29 14.47 0.93 -11.86
CA LEU A 29 15.85 1.25 -11.48
C LEU A 29 16.81 0.29 -12.19
N LYS A 30 18.00 0.78 -12.54
CA LYS A 30 19.08 -0.05 -13.06
C LYS A 30 19.44 -1.13 -12.06
N MET A 31 19.72 -2.32 -12.55
CA MET A 31 20.19 -3.42 -11.71
C MET A 31 21.67 -3.23 -11.35
N PRO A 32 22.20 -3.94 -10.33
CA PRO A 32 23.60 -3.79 -9.93
C PRO A 32 24.59 -3.92 -11.07
N GLU A 33 24.40 -4.91 -11.93
CA GLU A 33 25.27 -5.17 -13.10
C GLU A 33 25.22 -4.06 -14.16
N ASP A 34 24.15 -3.27 -14.21
CA ASP A 34 24.05 -2.09 -15.09
C ASP A 34 24.87 -0.89 -14.55
N LEU A 35 25.23 -0.93 -13.27
CA LEU A 35 25.87 0.17 -12.56
C LEU A 35 27.37 -0.07 -12.34
N ASN A 36 27.76 -1.29 -11.99
CA ASN A 36 29.14 -1.69 -11.80
C ASN A 36 29.32 -3.16 -12.24
N LYS A 37 30.34 -3.43 -13.07
CA LYS A 37 30.65 -4.77 -13.54
C LYS A 37 31.02 -5.75 -12.42
N GLU A 38 31.65 -5.26 -11.35
CA GLU A 38 31.97 -6.09 -10.18
C GLU A 38 30.74 -6.65 -9.47
N TRP A 39 29.60 -5.96 -9.59
CA TRP A 39 28.33 -6.41 -9.01
C TRP A 39 27.60 -7.45 -9.85
N GLN A 40 28.17 -7.87 -10.97
CA GLN A 40 27.63 -8.97 -11.78
C GLN A 40 27.79 -10.32 -11.05
N SER A 41 28.93 -10.53 -10.38
CA SER A 41 29.15 -11.72 -9.55
C SER A 41 28.57 -11.54 -8.14
N TRP A 42 27.98 -12.59 -7.62
CA TRP A 42 27.41 -12.59 -6.27
C TRP A 42 28.45 -13.09 -5.27
N GLN A 43 29.17 -12.15 -4.69
CA GLN A 43 30.24 -12.41 -3.72
C GLN A 43 30.05 -11.48 -2.52
N MET A 44 30.47 -11.94 -1.34
CA MET A 44 30.33 -11.16 -0.10
C MET A 44 31.19 -9.90 -0.13
N GLU A 45 32.35 -9.98 -0.77
CA GLU A 45 33.34 -8.91 -0.90
C GLU A 45 32.83 -7.72 -1.72
N THR A 46 31.82 -7.95 -2.57
CA THR A 46 31.20 -6.88 -3.38
C THR A 46 30.07 -6.14 -2.65
N LEU A 47 29.80 -6.50 -1.40
CA LEU A 47 28.79 -5.87 -0.57
C LEU A 47 29.43 -4.89 0.44
N PRO A 48 28.75 -3.80 0.80
CA PRO A 48 27.43 -3.38 0.29
C PRO A 48 27.51 -2.69 -1.09
N MET A 49 26.52 -2.96 -1.95
CA MET A 49 26.36 -2.26 -3.22
C MET A 49 25.70 -0.91 -2.98
N ILE A 50 26.49 0.16 -2.97
CA ILE A 50 26.03 1.53 -2.75
C ILE A 50 26.43 2.38 -3.96
N PRO A 51 25.57 2.52 -4.98
CA PRO A 51 25.88 3.32 -6.15
C PRO A 51 25.81 4.82 -5.84
N LYS A 52 26.72 5.60 -6.43
CA LYS A 52 26.67 7.08 -6.33
C LYS A 52 25.39 7.65 -6.94
N LYS A 53 24.87 7.04 -7.99
CA LYS A 53 23.62 7.43 -8.66
C LYS A 53 22.88 6.20 -9.15
N LEU A 54 21.61 6.08 -8.76
CA LEU A 54 20.69 5.12 -9.34
C LEU A 54 20.03 5.73 -10.56
N GLY A 55 20.23 5.12 -11.73
CA GLY A 55 19.55 5.49 -12.96
C GLY A 55 18.32 4.62 -13.20
N ILE A 56 17.51 5.02 -14.19
CA ILE A 56 16.36 4.25 -14.67
C ILE A 56 16.69 3.59 -16.01
N LYS A 57 16.02 2.47 -16.29
CA LYS A 57 16.08 1.76 -17.56
C LYS A 57 14.73 1.26 -18.03
N PRO A 58 14.48 1.17 -19.34
CA PRO A 58 13.26 0.56 -19.88
C PRO A 58 13.10 -0.90 -19.44
N LEU A 59 11.86 -1.28 -19.17
CA LEU A 59 11.52 -2.68 -18.94
C LEU A 59 11.26 -3.37 -20.29
N PRO A 60 11.87 -4.55 -20.54
CA PRO A 60 11.82 -5.20 -21.86
C PRO A 60 10.38 -5.46 -22.36
N LYS A 61 9.49 -5.91 -21.48
CA LYS A 61 8.11 -6.28 -21.84
C LYS A 61 7.25 -5.10 -22.29
N THR A 62 7.57 -3.87 -21.88
CA THR A 62 6.75 -2.68 -22.13
C THR A 62 7.43 -1.66 -23.06
N GLY A 63 8.55 -2.02 -23.66
CA GLY A 63 9.35 -1.13 -24.51
C GLY A 63 8.60 -0.55 -25.70
N HIS A 64 7.65 -1.30 -26.28
CA HIS A 64 6.81 -0.83 -27.38
C HIS A 64 5.92 0.37 -26.97
N GLN A 65 5.35 0.33 -25.77
CA GLN A 65 4.53 1.41 -25.23
C GLN A 65 5.37 2.64 -24.91
N LEU A 66 6.53 2.43 -24.28
CA LEU A 66 7.47 3.53 -23.99
C LEU A 66 7.96 4.23 -25.26
N LYS A 67 8.24 3.46 -26.35
CA LYS A 67 8.59 4.01 -27.65
C LYS A 67 7.48 4.87 -28.24
N ALA A 68 6.22 4.41 -28.16
CA ALA A 68 5.07 5.19 -28.62
C ALA A 68 4.92 6.50 -27.83
N ILE A 69 5.02 6.46 -26.50
CA ILE A 69 4.97 7.66 -25.66
C ILE A 69 6.09 8.62 -26.02
N LYS A 70 7.32 8.13 -26.26
CA LYS A 70 8.43 8.96 -26.68
C LYS A 70 8.16 9.66 -28.00
N GLN A 71 7.61 8.97 -28.98
CA GLN A 71 7.23 9.55 -30.28
C GLN A 71 6.16 10.64 -30.11
N LEU A 72 5.11 10.38 -29.31
CA LEU A 72 4.07 11.35 -29.02
C LEU A 72 4.59 12.58 -28.29
N ALA A 73 5.47 12.40 -27.30
CA ALA A 73 6.07 13.49 -26.54
C ALA A 73 6.91 14.44 -27.41
N GLN A 74 7.51 13.95 -28.48
CA GLN A 74 8.35 14.71 -29.40
C GLN A 74 7.56 15.46 -30.49
N ARG A 75 6.25 15.23 -30.60
CA ARG A 75 5.40 15.91 -31.59
C ARG A 75 5.36 17.43 -31.33
N LYS A 76 5.46 18.20 -32.38
CA LYS A 76 5.45 19.68 -32.32
C LYS A 76 4.08 20.25 -31.92
N ASP A 77 3.00 19.55 -32.29
CA ASP A 77 1.62 19.92 -32.01
C ASP A 77 1.18 19.58 -30.56
N VAL A 78 1.96 18.82 -29.81
CA VAL A 78 1.73 18.60 -28.39
C VAL A 78 2.29 19.78 -27.60
N SER A 79 1.42 20.55 -26.95
CA SER A 79 1.79 21.74 -26.18
C SER A 79 2.02 21.48 -24.68
N GLU A 80 1.33 20.51 -24.10
CA GLU A 80 1.41 20.16 -22.67
C GLU A 80 1.09 18.68 -22.46
N VAL A 81 1.43 18.18 -21.26
CA VAL A 81 1.02 16.85 -20.81
C VAL A 81 0.18 16.96 -19.54
N VAL A 82 -0.91 16.19 -19.46
CA VAL A 82 -1.67 15.97 -18.25
C VAL A 82 -1.37 14.57 -17.74
N ILE A 83 -0.75 14.49 -16.57
CA ILE A 83 -0.55 13.22 -15.85
C ILE A 83 -1.91 12.80 -15.27
N ALA A 84 -2.41 11.65 -15.70
CA ALA A 84 -3.69 11.07 -15.27
C ALA A 84 -3.53 9.65 -14.71
N THR A 85 -2.33 9.31 -14.23
CA THR A 85 -2.05 8.08 -13.49
C THR A 85 -2.70 8.12 -12.11
N ASP A 86 -2.74 6.98 -11.41
CA ASP A 86 -3.37 6.87 -10.10
C ASP A 86 -3.00 8.01 -9.15
N ALA A 87 -3.97 8.45 -8.34
CA ALA A 87 -3.79 9.50 -7.35
C ALA A 87 -3.01 8.96 -6.14
N GLY A 88 -1.70 8.80 -6.29
CA GLY A 88 -0.84 8.23 -5.27
C GLY A 88 0.64 8.31 -5.64
N ARG A 89 1.48 7.86 -4.70
CA ARG A 89 2.95 7.87 -4.87
C ARG A 89 3.41 7.07 -6.08
N GLU A 90 2.85 5.88 -6.30
CA GLU A 90 3.25 5.02 -7.41
C GLU A 90 2.86 5.62 -8.76
N GLY A 91 1.64 6.17 -8.88
CA GLY A 91 1.21 6.84 -10.10
C GLY A 91 2.08 8.06 -10.43
N GLU A 92 2.51 8.82 -9.43
CA GLU A 92 3.43 9.94 -9.61
C GLU A 92 4.82 9.46 -10.07
N LEU A 93 5.35 8.39 -9.44
CA LEU A 93 6.64 7.81 -9.80
C LEU A 93 6.67 7.32 -11.25
N VAL A 94 5.65 6.54 -11.65
CA VAL A 94 5.53 6.02 -13.03
C VAL A 94 5.54 7.16 -14.04
N ALA A 95 4.70 8.19 -13.81
CA ALA A 95 4.58 9.30 -14.74
C ALA A 95 5.86 10.12 -14.84
N ARG A 96 6.48 10.47 -13.70
CA ARG A 96 7.70 11.27 -13.66
C ARG A 96 8.88 10.56 -14.30
N TRP A 97 9.06 9.27 -14.08
CA TRP A 97 10.10 8.50 -14.74
C TRP A 97 9.91 8.44 -16.26
N ILE A 98 8.68 8.33 -16.75
CA ILE A 98 8.39 8.38 -18.17
C ILE A 98 8.78 9.74 -18.75
N LEU A 99 8.35 10.83 -18.12
CA LEU A 99 8.64 12.19 -18.58
C LEU A 99 10.15 12.50 -18.56
N GLU A 100 10.86 12.05 -17.52
CA GLU A 100 12.32 12.14 -17.42
C GLU A 100 13.00 11.37 -18.56
N TYR A 101 12.60 10.13 -18.78
CA TYR A 101 13.20 9.27 -19.81
C TYR A 101 12.99 9.79 -21.24
N VAL A 102 11.81 10.35 -21.52
CA VAL A 102 11.53 10.92 -22.86
C VAL A 102 12.03 12.36 -23.02
N HIS A 103 12.64 12.94 -21.97
CA HIS A 103 13.13 14.31 -21.92
C HIS A 103 12.04 15.34 -22.26
N PHE A 104 10.87 15.18 -21.65
CA PHE A 104 9.75 16.09 -21.87
C PHE A 104 10.00 17.44 -21.20
N ASN A 105 10.00 18.52 -21.99
CA ASN A 105 10.39 19.88 -21.55
C ASN A 105 9.26 20.91 -21.66
N LYS A 106 8.04 20.47 -21.96
CA LYS A 106 6.87 21.34 -22.07
C LYS A 106 6.07 21.34 -20.75
N PRO A 107 5.08 22.21 -20.57
CA PRO A 107 4.27 22.25 -19.35
C PRO A 107 3.63 20.92 -18.99
N VAL A 108 3.66 20.58 -17.70
CA VAL A 108 3.08 19.36 -17.15
C VAL A 108 2.07 19.72 -16.07
N LYS A 109 0.86 19.20 -16.22
CA LYS A 109 -0.23 19.33 -15.25
C LYS A 109 -0.58 17.96 -14.67
N ARG A 110 -1.21 17.96 -13.52
CA ARG A 110 -1.66 16.76 -12.81
C ARG A 110 -3.17 16.76 -12.66
N LEU A 111 -3.80 15.69 -13.13
CA LEU A 111 -5.17 15.34 -12.83
C LEU A 111 -5.16 14.46 -11.56
N TRP A 112 -5.85 14.92 -10.51
CA TRP A 112 -5.90 14.21 -9.23
C TRP A 112 -7.35 13.85 -8.93
N ILE A 113 -7.70 12.59 -9.14
CA ILE A 113 -9.05 12.06 -8.90
C ILE A 113 -8.96 10.68 -8.24
N SER A 114 -9.89 10.39 -7.35
CA SER A 114 -10.04 9.08 -6.69
C SER A 114 -11.21 8.26 -7.27
N SER A 115 -11.98 8.83 -8.19
CA SER A 115 -13.13 8.19 -8.83
C SER A 115 -13.01 8.30 -10.35
N GLN A 116 -13.43 7.25 -11.07
CA GLN A 116 -13.40 7.20 -12.54
C GLN A 116 -14.76 7.52 -13.18
N THR A 117 -15.71 8.07 -12.43
CA THR A 117 -16.99 8.51 -12.98
C THR A 117 -16.81 9.69 -13.92
N ASP A 118 -17.68 9.81 -14.92
CA ASP A 118 -17.68 10.92 -15.87
C ASP A 118 -17.70 12.30 -15.18
N LYS A 119 -18.47 12.42 -14.10
CA LYS A 119 -18.55 13.64 -13.30
C LYS A 119 -17.22 13.97 -12.63
N ALA A 120 -16.57 12.97 -12.00
CA ALA A 120 -15.28 13.15 -11.33
C ALA A 120 -14.20 13.55 -12.32
N ILE A 121 -14.12 12.88 -13.48
CA ILE A 121 -13.16 13.20 -14.53
C ILE A 121 -13.37 14.62 -15.04
N LYS A 122 -14.60 15.01 -15.40
CA LYS A 122 -14.92 16.37 -15.88
C LYS A 122 -14.56 17.45 -14.84
N THR A 123 -14.87 17.19 -13.57
CA THR A 123 -14.53 18.11 -12.47
C THR A 123 -13.01 18.19 -12.27
N GLY A 124 -12.32 17.06 -12.28
CA GLY A 124 -10.86 17.00 -12.15
C GLY A 124 -10.12 17.76 -13.24
N PHE A 125 -10.57 17.67 -14.49
CA PHE A 125 -10.01 18.45 -15.59
C PHE A 125 -10.19 19.97 -15.46
N LYS A 126 -11.21 20.43 -14.72
CA LYS A 126 -11.37 21.86 -14.36
C LYS A 126 -10.43 22.30 -13.24
N GLN A 127 -9.87 21.36 -12.48
CA GLN A 127 -9.05 21.61 -11.29
C GLN A 127 -7.61 21.10 -11.43
N LEU A 128 -7.10 21.05 -12.66
CA LEU A 128 -5.72 20.64 -12.93
C LEU A 128 -4.74 21.51 -12.16
N LYS A 129 -3.77 20.88 -11.51
CA LYS A 129 -2.67 21.55 -10.81
C LYS A 129 -1.37 21.40 -11.59
N PRO A 130 -0.43 22.34 -11.47
CA PRO A 130 0.92 22.15 -11.99
C PRO A 130 1.55 20.89 -11.36
N ALA A 131 2.28 20.11 -12.15
CA ALA A 131 2.95 18.90 -11.65
C ALA A 131 3.89 19.20 -10.47
N LYS A 132 4.51 20.40 -10.44
CA LYS A 132 5.37 20.86 -9.35
C LYS A 132 4.70 20.81 -7.96
N ALA A 133 3.38 20.95 -7.88
CA ALA A 133 2.66 20.84 -6.62
C ALA A 133 2.76 19.43 -5.97
N TYR A 134 3.26 18.44 -6.70
CA TYR A 134 3.41 17.04 -6.26
C TYR A 134 4.88 16.59 -6.18
N ASP A 135 5.84 17.53 -6.19
CA ASP A 135 7.28 17.19 -6.16
C ASP A 135 7.65 16.43 -4.88
N THR A 136 7.16 16.87 -3.71
CA THR A 136 7.40 16.17 -2.43
C THR A 136 6.81 14.75 -2.41
N LEU A 137 5.69 14.55 -3.09
CA LEU A 137 5.09 13.22 -3.24
C LEU A 137 5.96 12.32 -4.12
N TYR A 138 6.47 12.87 -5.23
CA TYR A 138 7.43 12.18 -6.09
C TYR A 138 8.73 11.84 -5.34
N ASP A 139 9.29 12.77 -4.59
CA ASP A 139 10.49 12.53 -3.78
C ASP A 139 10.29 11.42 -2.76
N SER A 140 9.12 11.38 -2.11
CA SER A 140 8.75 10.29 -1.21
C SER A 140 8.71 8.93 -1.92
N ALA A 141 8.11 8.88 -3.13
CA ALA A 141 8.04 7.66 -3.92
C ALA A 141 9.43 7.21 -4.40
N LEU A 142 10.25 8.14 -4.85
CA LEU A 142 11.62 7.90 -5.29
C LEU A 142 12.51 7.41 -4.14
N ALA A 143 12.41 8.03 -2.97
CA ALA A 143 13.13 7.61 -1.77
C ALA A 143 12.77 6.18 -1.38
N ARG A 144 11.47 5.83 -1.43
CA ARG A 144 11.01 4.46 -1.19
C ARG A 144 11.60 3.48 -2.21
N ALA A 145 11.52 3.78 -3.50
CA ALA A 145 12.06 2.91 -4.55
C ALA A 145 13.57 2.67 -4.38
N LYS A 146 14.33 3.73 -4.05
CA LYS A 146 15.76 3.63 -3.76
C LYS A 146 16.05 2.81 -2.50
N ALA A 147 15.27 3.00 -1.44
CA ALA A 147 15.42 2.22 -0.20
C ALA A 147 15.11 0.72 -0.42
N ASP A 148 14.07 0.41 -1.19
CA ASP A 148 13.72 -0.96 -1.55
C ASP A 148 14.82 -1.62 -2.39
N TRP A 149 15.44 -0.87 -3.31
CA TRP A 149 16.59 -1.33 -4.09
C TRP A 149 17.81 -1.61 -3.20
N LEU A 150 18.19 -0.62 -2.37
CA LEU A 150 19.39 -0.72 -1.52
C LEU A 150 19.26 -1.85 -0.50
N VAL A 151 18.16 -1.88 0.25
CA VAL A 151 17.96 -2.88 1.31
C VAL A 151 17.69 -4.25 0.69
N GLY A 152 16.74 -4.34 -0.24
CA GLY A 152 16.32 -5.62 -0.81
C GLY A 152 17.45 -6.36 -1.51
N LEU A 153 18.17 -5.69 -2.42
CA LEU A 153 19.23 -6.35 -3.18
C LEU A 153 20.47 -6.70 -2.33
N ASN A 154 20.88 -5.80 -1.43
CA ASN A 154 22.04 -6.11 -0.57
C ASN A 154 21.75 -7.24 0.41
N VAL A 155 20.61 -7.20 1.09
CA VAL A 155 20.26 -8.23 2.08
C VAL A 155 19.98 -9.58 1.38
N ALA A 156 19.21 -9.59 0.29
CA ALA A 156 18.95 -10.81 -0.46
C ALA A 156 20.26 -11.46 -0.95
N ARG A 157 21.17 -10.66 -1.51
CA ARG A 157 22.45 -11.15 -2.01
C ARG A 157 23.35 -11.66 -0.87
N ALA A 158 23.43 -10.94 0.26
CA ALA A 158 24.19 -11.39 1.42
C ALA A 158 23.68 -12.72 1.98
N LEU A 159 22.37 -12.88 2.11
CA LEU A 159 21.75 -14.12 2.58
C LEU A 159 21.99 -15.27 1.60
N THR A 160 21.79 -15.03 0.31
CA THR A 160 22.00 -16.05 -0.74
C THR A 160 23.46 -16.54 -0.76
N VAL A 161 24.43 -15.63 -0.69
CA VAL A 161 25.85 -16.00 -0.67
C VAL A 161 26.23 -16.73 0.62
N LYS A 162 25.73 -16.24 1.77
CA LYS A 162 26.06 -16.83 3.08
C LYS A 162 25.50 -18.24 3.25
N TYR A 163 24.28 -18.47 2.83
CA TYR A 163 23.58 -19.73 3.06
C TYR A 163 23.60 -20.67 1.84
N GLN A 164 24.18 -20.25 0.72
CA GLN A 164 24.25 -21.02 -0.53
C GLN A 164 22.88 -21.49 -1.02
N ASP A 165 21.85 -20.66 -0.79
CA ASP A 165 20.47 -20.93 -1.17
C ASP A 165 19.82 -19.64 -1.72
N ASN A 166 18.82 -19.78 -2.58
CA ASN A 166 18.14 -18.62 -3.18
C ASN A 166 17.19 -17.96 -2.17
N LEU A 167 17.73 -17.03 -1.39
CA LEU A 167 17.01 -16.33 -0.34
C LEU A 167 16.65 -14.90 -0.77
N SER A 168 15.43 -14.50 -0.50
CA SER A 168 14.95 -13.14 -0.76
C SER A 168 14.69 -12.39 0.55
N ALA A 169 14.92 -11.08 0.52
CA ALA A 169 14.62 -10.19 1.62
C ALA A 169 14.11 -8.85 1.09
N GLY A 170 13.29 -8.17 1.86
CA GLY A 170 12.76 -6.87 1.48
C GLY A 170 12.11 -6.14 2.63
N ARG A 171 12.00 -4.82 2.49
CA ARG A 171 11.46 -3.94 3.53
C ARG A 171 9.99 -4.22 3.93
N VAL A 172 9.22 -4.84 3.05
CA VAL A 172 7.81 -5.18 3.31
C VAL A 172 7.66 -6.67 3.55
N GLN A 173 8.15 -7.51 2.62
CA GLN A 173 7.95 -8.96 2.68
C GLN A 173 8.58 -9.61 3.92
N THR A 174 9.78 -9.20 4.32
CA THR A 174 10.46 -9.80 5.47
C THR A 174 9.76 -9.48 6.80
N PRO A 175 9.40 -8.22 7.12
CA PRO A 175 8.59 -7.92 8.30
C PRO A 175 7.22 -8.60 8.28
N THR A 176 6.57 -8.70 7.13
CA THR A 176 5.28 -9.40 7.00
C THR A 176 5.42 -10.88 7.33
N LEU A 177 6.46 -11.54 6.80
CA LEU A 177 6.75 -12.93 7.12
C LEU A 177 7.06 -13.11 8.62
N ALA A 178 7.81 -12.16 9.22
CA ALA A 178 8.09 -12.19 10.66
C ALA A 178 6.81 -12.12 11.50
N LEU A 179 5.84 -11.25 11.12
CA LEU A 179 4.55 -11.18 11.81
C LEU A 179 3.77 -12.49 11.74
N VAL A 180 3.76 -13.15 10.57
CA VAL A 180 3.11 -14.45 10.39
C VAL A 180 3.81 -15.51 11.26
N ARG A 181 5.15 -15.57 11.20
CA ARG A 181 5.94 -16.51 12.00
C ARG A 181 5.75 -16.30 13.51
N ASP A 182 5.71 -15.06 13.96
CA ASP A 182 5.47 -14.72 15.37
C ASP A 182 4.06 -15.15 15.82
N GLN A 183 3.06 -15.02 14.96
CA GLN A 183 1.72 -15.50 15.25
C GLN A 183 1.65 -17.04 15.31
N GLU A 184 2.27 -17.73 14.37
CA GLU A 184 2.40 -19.20 14.40
C GLU A 184 3.06 -19.67 15.69
N ARG A 185 4.17 -19.02 16.07
CA ARG A 185 4.89 -19.33 17.30
C ARG A 185 4.02 -19.13 18.56
N LYS A 186 3.16 -18.11 18.59
CA LYS A 186 2.20 -17.90 19.68
C LYS A 186 1.18 -19.02 19.74
N ILE A 187 0.73 -19.51 18.58
CA ILE A 187 -0.20 -20.65 18.49
C ILE A 187 0.48 -21.94 18.96
N GLU A 188 1.68 -22.25 18.46
CA GLU A 188 2.49 -23.41 18.83
C GLU A 188 2.77 -23.47 20.35
N THR A 189 3.04 -22.30 20.94
CA THR A 189 3.39 -22.19 22.38
C THR A 189 2.19 -21.87 23.27
N PHE A 190 0.98 -21.82 22.70
CA PHE A 190 -0.23 -21.49 23.45
C PHE A 190 -0.51 -22.50 24.56
N LYS A 191 -0.63 -22.00 25.77
CA LYS A 191 -1.05 -22.79 26.94
C LYS A 191 -2.46 -22.36 27.32
N PRO A 192 -3.45 -23.26 27.24
CA PRO A 192 -4.81 -22.94 27.68
C PRO A 192 -4.82 -22.50 29.15
N GLN A 193 -5.57 -21.44 29.41
CA GLN A 193 -5.80 -20.96 30.78
C GLN A 193 -7.29 -21.04 31.07
N THR A 194 -7.62 -21.69 32.17
CA THR A 194 -8.99 -21.73 32.67
C THR A 194 -9.29 -20.43 33.40
N TYR A 195 -10.45 -19.88 33.13
CA TYR A 195 -10.95 -18.70 33.84
C TYR A 195 -12.45 -18.93 34.18
N PHE A 196 -12.90 -18.23 35.21
CA PHE A 196 -14.25 -18.36 35.70
C PHE A 196 -14.97 -17.02 35.58
N SER A 197 -16.24 -17.05 35.23
CA SER A 197 -17.11 -15.89 35.22
C SER A 197 -18.36 -16.20 36.06
N ILE A 198 -18.90 -15.20 36.74
CA ILE A 198 -20.11 -15.35 37.52
C ILE A 198 -21.28 -14.83 36.71
N LEU A 199 -22.31 -15.62 36.62
CA LEU A 199 -23.58 -15.26 36.00
C LEU A 199 -24.62 -15.09 37.12
N LEU A 200 -25.35 -14.00 37.05
CA LEU A 200 -26.51 -13.73 37.90
C LEU A 200 -27.76 -14.04 37.10
N ASN A 201 -28.57 -14.94 37.61
CA ASN A 201 -29.88 -15.24 37.04
C ASN A 201 -30.94 -14.44 37.80
N VAL A 202 -31.67 -13.59 37.11
CA VAL A 202 -32.78 -12.81 37.64
C VAL A 202 -34.00 -13.13 36.80
N GLU A 203 -34.93 -13.94 37.36
CA GLU A 203 -36.10 -14.43 36.63
C GLU A 203 -35.74 -15.10 35.29
N LYS A 204 -36.04 -14.44 34.17
CA LYS A 204 -35.77 -14.93 32.81
C LYS A 204 -34.50 -14.33 32.19
N GLU A 205 -33.86 -13.42 32.89
CA GLU A 205 -32.70 -12.68 32.37
C GLU A 205 -31.39 -13.17 32.98
N GLN A 206 -30.32 -13.18 32.20
CA GLN A 206 -28.95 -13.45 32.66
C GLN A 206 -28.10 -12.21 32.58
N ALA A 207 -27.48 -11.85 33.68
CA ALA A 207 -26.51 -10.78 33.74
C ALA A 207 -25.13 -11.33 34.04
N LYS A 208 -24.11 -10.93 33.29
CA LYS A 208 -22.72 -11.29 33.53
C LYS A 208 -22.09 -10.27 34.46
N MET A 209 -21.44 -10.75 35.50
CA MET A 209 -20.70 -9.86 36.40
C MET A 209 -19.57 -9.18 35.67
N ALA A 210 -19.57 -7.84 35.65
CA ALA A 210 -18.48 -7.01 35.13
C ALA A 210 -17.56 -6.60 36.27
N GLN A 211 -16.28 -6.93 36.18
CA GLN A 211 -15.24 -6.37 37.04
C GLN A 211 -14.52 -5.23 36.30
N LYS A 212 -14.23 -4.15 37.03
CA LYS A 212 -13.72 -2.89 36.47
C LYS A 212 -12.44 -3.00 35.60
N ASN A 213 -11.65 -4.08 35.70
CA ASN A 213 -10.42 -4.25 34.92
C ASN A 213 -10.04 -5.72 34.58
N GLN A 214 -10.84 -6.73 34.92
CA GLN A 214 -10.57 -8.12 34.56
C GLN A 214 -11.89 -8.90 34.45
N PHE A 215 -12.11 -9.49 33.27
CA PHE A 215 -13.34 -10.21 32.95
C PHE A 215 -13.34 -11.67 33.43
N ALA A 216 -12.32 -12.10 34.17
CA ALA A 216 -12.17 -13.50 34.51
C ALA A 216 -11.49 -13.67 35.87
N LEU A 217 -12.12 -14.49 36.71
CA LEU A 217 -11.48 -14.98 37.93
C LEU A 217 -10.53 -16.12 37.57
N LYS A 218 -9.35 -16.13 38.19
CA LYS A 218 -8.27 -17.06 37.82
C LYS A 218 -8.34 -18.38 38.59
N SER A 219 -9.05 -18.43 39.74
CA SER A 219 -9.20 -19.65 40.50
C SER A 219 -10.67 -19.99 40.76
N GLN A 220 -10.94 -21.29 40.88
CA GLN A 220 -12.25 -21.79 41.18
C GLN A 220 -12.68 -21.43 42.62
N GLU A 221 -11.72 -21.42 43.54
CA GLU A 221 -11.97 -21.07 44.93
C GLU A 221 -12.42 -19.62 45.08
N GLU A 222 -11.74 -18.70 44.38
CA GLU A 222 -12.15 -17.28 44.34
C GLU A 222 -13.55 -17.11 43.78
N ALA A 223 -13.89 -17.84 42.71
CA ALA A 223 -15.20 -17.78 42.10
C ALA A 223 -16.29 -18.33 43.06
N GLN A 224 -16.03 -19.46 43.71
CA GLN A 224 -16.96 -20.06 44.66
C GLN A 224 -17.15 -19.18 45.91
N ALA A 225 -16.07 -18.64 46.48
CA ALA A 225 -16.15 -17.76 47.62
C ALA A 225 -16.96 -16.48 47.31
N LEU A 226 -16.82 -15.96 46.08
CA LEU A 226 -17.59 -14.80 45.64
C LEU A 226 -19.07 -15.15 45.44
N VAL A 227 -19.39 -16.32 44.87
CA VAL A 227 -20.76 -16.79 44.74
C VAL A 227 -21.42 -16.96 46.10
N GLN A 228 -20.76 -17.60 47.06
CA GLN A 228 -21.28 -17.74 48.45
C GLN A 228 -21.59 -16.41 49.11
N ARG A 229 -20.67 -15.45 48.97
CA ARG A 229 -20.86 -14.11 49.53
C ARG A 229 -22.02 -13.37 48.88
N LEU A 230 -22.17 -13.46 47.54
CA LEU A 230 -23.22 -12.78 46.80
C LEU A 230 -24.60 -13.42 46.97
N SER A 231 -24.68 -14.75 47.10
CA SER A 231 -25.95 -15.46 47.29
C SER A 231 -26.65 -15.12 48.62
N GLN A 232 -25.91 -14.58 49.58
CA GLN A 232 -26.50 -14.16 50.86
C GLN A 232 -26.95 -12.69 50.85
N GLN A 233 -26.78 -11.97 49.75
CA GLN A 233 -27.10 -10.54 49.66
C GLN A 233 -28.29 -10.32 48.71
N LYS A 234 -29.06 -9.28 48.99
CA LYS A 234 -30.09 -8.78 48.06
C LYS A 234 -29.48 -7.86 47.00
N GLY A 235 -29.76 -8.13 45.73
CA GLY A 235 -29.36 -7.24 44.66
C GLY A 235 -30.20 -5.96 44.65
N ILE A 236 -29.57 -4.82 44.39
CA ILE A 236 -30.22 -3.52 44.27
C ILE A 236 -29.92 -3.00 42.88
N VAL A 237 -30.93 -2.67 42.09
CA VAL A 237 -30.75 -1.97 40.82
C VAL A 237 -30.41 -0.51 41.12
N SER A 238 -29.15 -0.10 40.86
CA SER A 238 -28.67 1.26 41.12
C SER A 238 -28.98 2.25 39.99
N SER A 239 -29.05 1.75 38.78
CA SER A 239 -29.40 2.58 37.61
C SER A 239 -29.88 1.72 36.46
N ILE A 240 -30.78 2.25 35.66
CA ILE A 240 -31.20 1.68 34.39
C ILE A 240 -30.85 2.73 33.30
N GLU A 241 -30.12 2.32 32.30
CA GLU A 241 -29.77 3.16 31.17
C GLU A 241 -30.31 2.50 29.90
N GLU A 242 -31.23 3.17 29.23
CA GLU A 242 -31.73 2.73 27.92
C GLU A 242 -30.90 3.35 26.82
N LYS A 243 -30.25 2.53 25.99
CA LYS A 243 -29.46 2.97 24.84
C LYS A 243 -30.10 2.49 23.55
N THR A 244 -30.58 3.44 22.77
CA THR A 244 -31.03 3.16 21.41
C THR A 244 -29.81 3.19 20.46
N LYS A 245 -29.51 2.06 19.83
CA LYS A 245 -28.47 1.98 18.81
C LYS A 245 -29.14 1.94 17.43
N THR A 246 -28.93 2.98 16.65
CA THR A 246 -29.37 3.02 15.26
C THR A 246 -28.24 2.55 14.37
N GLU A 247 -28.43 1.46 13.65
CA GLU A 247 -27.50 1.00 12.63
C GLU A 247 -28.07 1.36 11.25
N SER A 248 -27.31 2.19 10.53
CA SER A 248 -27.61 2.47 9.12
C SER A 248 -27.31 1.24 8.27
N ALA A 249 -28.08 1.02 7.22
CA ALA A 249 -27.75 0.01 6.24
C ALA A 249 -26.32 0.26 5.70
N PRO A 250 -25.52 -0.82 5.45
CA PRO A 250 -24.22 -0.64 4.83
C PRO A 250 -24.37 0.06 3.48
N LEU A 251 -23.44 0.95 3.18
CA LEU A 251 -23.39 1.60 1.88
C LEU A 251 -23.19 0.54 0.80
N PRO A 252 -23.83 0.69 -0.39
CA PRO A 252 -23.55 -0.16 -1.52
C PRO A 252 -22.06 -0.06 -1.89
N TYR A 253 -21.50 -1.12 -2.45
CA TYR A 253 -20.15 -1.11 -2.98
C TYR A 253 -20.01 0.01 -4.02
N ASP A 254 -18.96 0.81 -3.89
CA ASP A 254 -18.64 1.89 -4.82
C ASP A 254 -17.43 1.48 -5.66
N LEU A 255 -17.44 1.91 -6.93
CA LEU A 255 -16.31 1.79 -7.86
C LEU A 255 -15.35 2.98 -7.64
N THR A 256 -14.71 3.03 -6.48
CA THR A 256 -13.66 4.03 -6.21
C THR A 256 -12.31 3.57 -6.65
#